data_d312eebab826b8f5e21845a307cf1460
#
_entry.id   d312eebab826b8f5e21845a307cf1460
#
_cell.length_a   1.000
_cell.length_b   1.000
_cell.length_c   1.000
_cell.angle_alpha   90.00
_cell.angle_beta   90.00
_cell.angle_gamma   90.00
#
_symmetry.space_group_name_H-M   'P 1'
#
loop_
_entity.id
_entity.type
_entity.pdbx_description
1 polymer ?
#
loop_
_entity_poly.entity_id
_entity_poly.type
_entity_poly.pdbx_seq_one_letter_code
_entity_poly.pdbx_strand_id
1 'polypeptide(L)'
;RAFLGLKPSDVDQLSSLYLGYWNKANPGDAMGKSFGDWKMNPNRAANVIRKKVSCLAHWAEPRWLALNEFATVASFPCGYRWIDKQSAVQRMGNSVPPLFMRAIAQHIREHTLERAADA
;
A
#
# COMPACT_ATOMS: atom_id res chain seq x y z
N ARG A 1 -10.98 -4.42 5.04
CA ARG A 1 -12.07 -4.46 4.00
C ARG A 1 -11.60 -3.99 2.61
N ALA A 2 -10.42 -3.38 2.47
CA ALA A 2 -9.93 -2.81 1.19
C ALA A 2 -9.86 -3.83 0.03
N PHE A 3 -9.68 -5.12 0.32
CA PHE A 3 -9.54 -6.17 -0.70
C PHE A 3 -10.79 -7.02 -0.93
N LEU A 4 -11.89 -6.71 -0.25
CA LEU A 4 -13.14 -7.44 -0.45
C LEU A 4 -13.65 -7.26 -1.89
N GLY A 5 -13.78 -8.38 -2.60
CA GLY A 5 -14.24 -8.40 -3.99
C GLY A 5 -13.18 -8.06 -5.04
N LEU A 6 -11.94 -7.71 -4.64
CA LEU A 6 -10.85 -7.53 -5.60
C LEU A 6 -10.34 -8.88 -6.10
N LYS A 7 -10.24 -8.99 -7.42
CA LYS A 7 -9.49 -10.09 -8.04
C LYS A 7 -8.06 -9.64 -8.24
N PRO A 8 -7.05 -10.39 -7.78
CA PRO A 8 -5.67 -10.05 -8.07
C PRO A 8 -5.43 -9.94 -9.57
N SER A 9 -4.84 -8.85 -10.01
CA SER A 9 -4.57 -8.59 -11.43
C SER A 9 -3.32 -9.33 -11.92
N ASP A 10 -2.35 -9.48 -11.03
CA ASP A 10 -1.08 -10.15 -11.28
C ASP A 10 -0.50 -10.60 -9.94
N VAL A 11 -0.05 -11.79 -9.86
CA VAL A 11 0.39 -12.40 -8.61
C VAL A 11 1.85 -12.80 -8.70
N ASP A 12 2.68 -12.15 -7.87
CA ASP A 12 4.08 -12.52 -7.69
C ASP A 12 4.22 -13.42 -6.47
N GLN A 13 4.69 -14.64 -6.70
CA GLN A 13 4.92 -15.60 -5.63
C GLN A 13 6.15 -15.22 -4.79
N LEU A 14 6.12 -15.62 -3.52
CA LEU A 14 7.28 -15.50 -2.65
C LEU A 14 8.36 -16.51 -3.06
N SER A 15 9.62 -16.10 -2.98
CA SER A 15 10.73 -17.04 -3.07
C SER A 15 10.70 -18.00 -1.88
N SER A 16 11.42 -19.14 -1.98
CA SER A 16 11.48 -20.13 -0.90
C SER A 16 11.96 -19.52 0.43
N LEU A 17 12.89 -18.59 0.37
CA LEU A 17 13.38 -17.87 1.54
C LEU A 17 12.29 -17.00 2.17
N TYR A 18 11.60 -16.19 1.36
CA TYR A 18 10.52 -15.34 1.83
C TYR A 18 9.28 -16.12 2.28
N LEU A 19 9.01 -17.27 1.67
CA LEU A 19 7.96 -18.17 2.15
C LEU A 19 8.25 -18.64 3.58
N GLY A 20 9.50 -18.97 3.90
CA GLY A 20 9.93 -19.29 5.26
C GLY A 20 9.69 -18.13 6.25
N TYR A 21 10.01 -16.92 5.86
CA TYR A 21 9.74 -15.73 6.68
C TYR A 21 8.25 -15.45 6.85
N TRP A 22 7.48 -15.60 5.77
CA TRP A 22 6.03 -15.40 5.78
C TRP A 22 5.32 -16.37 6.73
N ASN A 23 5.73 -17.62 6.73
CA ASN A 23 5.17 -18.66 7.62
C ASN A 23 5.44 -18.38 9.10
N LYS A 24 6.55 -17.74 9.42
CA LYS A 24 6.94 -17.39 10.80
C LYS A 24 6.38 -16.05 11.28
N ALA A 25 6.06 -15.14 10.36
CA ALA A 25 5.57 -13.82 10.67
C ALA A 25 4.07 -13.82 10.95
N ASN A 26 3.64 -13.07 11.96
CA ASN A 26 2.22 -12.76 12.16
C ASN A 26 1.82 -11.57 11.27
N PRO A 27 0.53 -11.41 10.93
CA PRO A 27 0.07 -10.22 10.22
C PRO A 27 0.46 -8.94 10.96
N GLY A 28 1.16 -8.05 10.26
CA GLY A 28 1.70 -6.82 10.81
C GLY A 28 3.19 -6.86 11.15
N ASP A 29 3.82 -8.03 11.11
CA ASP A 29 5.24 -8.19 11.41
C ASP A 29 6.11 -7.98 10.16
N ALA A 30 7.36 -7.56 10.40
CA ALA A 30 8.39 -7.59 9.39
C ALA A 30 8.74 -9.04 9.01
N MET A 31 9.07 -9.25 7.75
CA MET A 31 9.49 -10.54 7.24
C MET A 31 11.02 -10.63 7.17
N GLY A 32 11.58 -11.51 7.99
CA GLY A 32 13.02 -11.75 8.06
C GLY A 32 13.80 -10.59 8.67
N LYS A 33 15.06 -10.44 8.21
CA LYS A 33 15.96 -9.38 8.65
C LYS A 33 15.91 -8.12 7.77
N SER A 34 15.07 -8.14 6.74
CA SER A 34 14.95 -7.03 5.79
C SER A 34 14.14 -5.89 6.40
N PHE A 35 14.74 -4.73 6.44
CA PHE A 35 14.03 -3.53 6.86
C PHE A 35 13.04 -3.09 5.77
N GLY A 36 11.76 -3.16 6.08
CA GLY A 36 10.70 -2.64 5.21
C GLY A 36 10.01 -3.66 4.30
N ASP A 37 10.21 -4.96 4.53
CA ASP A 37 9.39 -6.02 3.93
C ASP A 37 8.42 -6.54 4.99
N TRP A 38 7.12 -6.39 4.75
CA TRP A 38 6.09 -6.60 5.77
C TRP A 38 5.02 -7.58 5.32
N LYS A 39 4.57 -8.42 6.25
CA LYS A 39 3.31 -9.15 6.11
C LYS A 39 2.20 -8.23 6.59
N MET A 40 1.29 -7.86 5.70
CA MET A 40 0.22 -6.92 6.04
C MET A 40 -0.70 -7.43 7.16
N ASN A 41 -1.32 -6.49 7.85
CA ASN A 41 -2.41 -6.78 8.78
C ASN A 41 -3.70 -6.19 8.21
N PRO A 42 -4.75 -7.01 7.97
CA PRO A 42 -6.00 -6.52 7.38
C PRO A 42 -6.79 -5.58 8.30
N ASN A 43 -6.46 -5.54 9.59
CA ASN A 43 -7.15 -4.75 10.60
C ASN A 43 -6.40 -3.46 11.00
N ARG A 44 -5.30 -3.15 10.31
CA ARG A 44 -4.50 -1.95 10.56
C ARG A 44 -4.23 -1.21 9.27
N ALA A 45 -3.83 0.06 9.39
CA ALA A 45 -3.29 0.79 8.26
C ALA A 45 -2.06 0.06 7.71
N ALA A 46 -1.93 0.06 6.39
CA ALA A 46 -0.81 -0.58 5.73
C ALA A 46 0.52 0.12 6.05
N ASN A 47 1.57 -0.68 6.07
CA ASN A 47 2.93 -0.14 6.13
C ASN A 47 3.25 0.64 4.86
N VAL A 48 4.29 1.46 4.91
CA VAL A 48 4.71 2.31 3.80
C VAL A 48 5.01 1.48 2.55
N ILE A 49 4.45 1.89 1.43
CA ILE A 49 4.80 1.35 0.12
C ILE A 49 6.14 1.93 -0.29
N ARG A 50 7.11 1.06 -0.48
CA ARG A 50 8.42 1.43 -1.01
C ARG A 50 8.42 1.34 -2.54
N LYS A 51 9.52 1.75 -3.16
CA LYS A 51 9.70 1.77 -4.62
C LYS A 51 9.94 0.39 -5.24
N LYS A 52 9.58 -0.69 -4.57
CA LYS A 52 9.73 -2.04 -5.11
C LYS A 52 8.52 -2.91 -4.81
N VAL A 53 8.19 -3.80 -5.72
CA VAL A 53 7.04 -4.70 -5.63
C VAL A 53 7.12 -5.69 -4.46
N SER A 54 8.32 -6.02 -4.02
CA SER A 54 8.57 -6.94 -2.91
C SER A 54 8.66 -6.22 -1.55
N CYS A 55 7.66 -5.42 -1.21
CA CYS A 55 7.66 -4.73 0.09
C CYS A 55 6.47 -5.09 0.98
N LEU A 56 5.34 -5.46 0.40
CA LEU A 56 4.14 -5.84 1.14
C LEU A 56 3.65 -7.21 0.67
N ALA A 57 3.58 -8.16 1.60
CA ALA A 57 3.00 -9.48 1.37
C ALA A 57 1.56 -9.55 1.89
N HIS A 58 0.75 -10.35 1.23
CA HIS A 58 -0.63 -10.61 1.64
C HIS A 58 -0.66 -11.38 2.97
N TRP A 59 -1.65 -11.11 3.81
CA TRP A 59 -1.73 -11.70 5.16
C TRP A 59 -2.21 -13.16 5.16
N ALA A 60 -3.04 -13.55 4.19
CA ALA A 60 -3.66 -14.89 4.13
C ALA A 60 -3.05 -15.78 3.05
N GLU A 61 -2.42 -15.22 2.04
CA GLU A 61 -1.84 -15.94 0.93
C GLU A 61 -0.33 -15.67 0.84
N PRO A 62 0.51 -16.70 0.63
CA PRO A 62 1.97 -16.52 0.61
C PRO A 62 2.44 -15.92 -0.72
N ARG A 63 2.13 -14.67 -0.94
CA ARG A 63 2.47 -13.90 -2.14
C ARG A 63 2.66 -12.42 -1.82
N TRP A 64 3.31 -11.70 -2.72
CA TRP A 64 3.32 -10.23 -2.70
C TRP A 64 1.96 -9.69 -3.13
N LEU A 65 1.69 -8.44 -2.81
CA LEU A 65 0.46 -7.79 -3.27
C LEU A 65 0.43 -7.67 -4.79
N ALA A 66 -0.75 -7.83 -5.36
CA ALA A 66 -1.02 -7.55 -6.76
C ALA A 66 -1.10 -6.03 -7.01
N LEU A 67 -1.01 -5.60 -8.27
CA LEU A 67 -1.02 -4.19 -8.64
C LEU A 67 -2.28 -3.45 -8.16
N ASN A 68 -3.45 -4.05 -8.36
CA ASN A 68 -4.72 -3.46 -7.91
C ASN A 68 -4.83 -3.38 -6.38
N GLU A 69 -4.21 -4.30 -5.66
CA GLU A 69 -4.13 -4.27 -4.20
C GLU A 69 -3.20 -3.15 -3.73
N PHE A 70 -2.03 -2.97 -4.35
CA PHE A 70 -1.15 -1.82 -4.10
C PHE A 70 -1.86 -0.49 -4.35
N ALA A 71 -2.56 -0.37 -5.48
CA ALA A 71 -3.31 0.84 -5.82
C ALA A 71 -4.41 1.14 -4.78
N THR A 72 -5.10 0.11 -4.31
CA THR A 72 -6.12 0.24 -3.26
C THR A 72 -5.51 0.70 -1.94
N VAL A 73 -4.39 0.10 -1.53
CA VAL A 73 -3.66 0.49 -0.30
C VAL A 73 -3.18 1.95 -0.40
N ALA A 74 -2.68 2.34 -1.56
CA ALA A 74 -2.24 3.70 -1.83
C ALA A 74 -3.39 4.70 -2.07
N SER A 75 -4.64 4.24 -2.01
CA SER A 75 -5.85 5.04 -2.24
C SER A 75 -6.00 5.64 -3.64
N PHE A 76 -5.38 5.05 -4.65
CA PHE A 76 -5.61 5.45 -6.04
C PHE A 76 -6.99 4.99 -6.52
N PRO A 77 -7.66 5.76 -7.39
CA PRO A 77 -8.96 5.35 -7.96
C PRO A 77 -8.86 4.03 -8.72
N CYS A 78 -9.90 3.20 -8.65
CA CYS A 78 -9.92 1.90 -9.30
C CYS A 78 -9.81 1.96 -10.83
N GLY A 79 -10.16 3.08 -11.45
CA GLY A 79 -10.03 3.31 -12.89
C GLY A 79 -8.66 3.87 -13.32
N TYR A 80 -7.73 4.06 -12.40
CA TYR A 80 -6.41 4.59 -12.72
C TYR A 80 -5.61 3.58 -13.54
N ARG A 81 -5.05 4.04 -14.66
CA ARG A 81 -4.31 3.18 -15.60
C ARG A 81 -2.81 3.22 -15.32
N TRP A 82 -2.21 2.06 -15.26
CA TRP A 82 -0.78 1.86 -15.06
C TRP A 82 -0.19 1.18 -16.31
N ILE A 83 1.07 1.50 -16.62
CA ILE A 83 1.78 0.88 -17.74
C ILE A 83 2.21 -0.54 -17.37
N ASP A 84 2.86 -0.68 -16.22
CA ASP A 84 3.32 -1.95 -15.67
C ASP A 84 3.37 -1.89 -14.13
N LYS A 85 3.45 -3.04 -13.50
CA LYS A 85 3.43 -3.15 -12.03
C LYS A 85 4.64 -2.49 -11.37
N GLN A 86 5.84 -2.70 -11.89
CA GLN A 86 7.05 -2.18 -11.25
C GLN A 86 7.09 -0.66 -11.26
N SER A 87 6.84 -0.05 -12.42
CA SER A 87 6.79 1.42 -12.51
C SER A 87 5.62 2.01 -11.71
N ALA A 88 4.49 1.32 -11.66
CA ALA A 88 3.34 1.73 -10.85
C ALA A 88 3.68 1.77 -9.36
N VAL A 89 4.25 0.70 -8.80
CA VAL A 89 4.64 0.64 -7.39
C VAL A 89 5.73 1.67 -7.08
N GLN A 90 6.67 1.89 -7.98
CA GLN A 90 7.68 2.93 -7.84
C GLN A 90 7.04 4.33 -7.75
N ARG A 91 6.07 4.63 -8.61
CA ARG A 91 5.33 5.89 -8.59
C ARG A 91 4.48 6.04 -7.33
N MET A 92 3.81 4.98 -6.90
CA MET A 92 3.07 4.98 -5.64
C MET A 92 3.97 5.25 -4.44
N GLY A 93 5.16 4.62 -4.39
CA GLY A 93 6.14 4.83 -3.33
C GLY A 93 6.73 6.25 -3.31
N ASN A 94 6.70 6.97 -4.44
CA ASN A 94 7.12 8.36 -4.55
C ASN A 94 5.99 9.37 -4.31
N SER A 95 4.74 8.92 -4.28
CA SER A 95 3.58 9.80 -4.19
C SER A 95 3.10 9.96 -2.74
N VAL A 96 2.35 11.02 -2.53
CA VAL A 96 1.47 11.13 -1.34
C VAL A 96 0.15 10.42 -1.71
N PRO A 97 -0.34 9.49 -0.89
CA PRO A 97 -1.61 8.82 -1.17
C PRO A 97 -2.75 9.83 -1.36
N PRO A 98 -3.56 9.71 -2.42
CA PRO A 98 -4.59 10.70 -2.75
C PRO A 98 -5.54 11.07 -1.61
N LEU A 99 -6.04 10.09 -0.86
CA LEU A 99 -6.92 10.37 0.28
C LEU A 99 -6.21 11.06 1.45
N PHE A 100 -4.93 10.77 1.64
CA PHE A 100 -4.12 11.46 2.64
C PHE A 100 -3.89 12.93 2.25
N MET A 101 -3.55 13.19 0.99
CA MET A 101 -3.41 14.56 0.48
C MET A 101 -4.75 15.32 0.55
N ARG A 102 -5.87 14.66 0.25
CA ARG A 102 -7.20 15.24 0.39
C ARG A 102 -7.46 15.70 1.83
N ALA A 103 -7.14 14.89 2.83
CA ALA A 103 -7.30 15.25 4.24
C ALA A 103 -6.44 16.45 4.63
N ILE A 104 -5.18 16.50 4.16
CA ILE A 104 -4.28 17.64 4.38
C ILE A 104 -4.84 18.90 3.75
N ALA A 105 -5.24 18.85 2.48
CA ALA A 105 -5.78 20.00 1.75
C ALA A 105 -7.06 20.52 2.40
N GLN A 106 -7.93 19.64 2.84
CA GLN A 106 -9.16 20.00 3.55
C GLN A 106 -8.84 20.70 4.88
N HIS A 107 -7.90 20.18 5.65
CA HIS A 107 -7.47 20.78 6.90
C HIS A 107 -6.89 22.19 6.68
N ILE A 108 -6.06 22.37 5.67
CA ILE A 108 -5.50 23.70 5.31
C ILE A 108 -6.62 24.65 4.94
N ARG A 109 -7.58 24.22 4.13
CA ARG A 109 -8.73 25.06 3.76
C ARG A 109 -9.50 25.53 4.99
N GLU A 110 -9.91 24.61 5.84
CA GLU A 110 -10.79 24.89 6.99
C GLU A 110 -10.08 25.68 8.09
N HIS A 111 -8.82 25.41 8.35
CA HIS A 111 -8.09 25.96 9.50
C HIS A 111 -7.14 27.12 9.16
N THR A 112 -6.86 27.35 7.89
CA THR A 112 -5.92 28.41 7.48
C THR A 112 -6.56 29.38 6.52
N LEU A 113 -7.04 28.91 5.37
CA LEU A 113 -7.53 29.79 4.31
C LEU A 113 -8.88 30.45 4.66
N GLU A 114 -9.83 29.68 5.19
CA GLU A 114 -11.14 30.22 5.57
C GLU A 114 -11.03 31.18 6.76
N ARG A 115 -10.19 30.89 7.74
CA ARG A 115 -9.91 31.79 8.86
C ARG A 115 -9.23 33.10 8.41
N ALA A 116 -8.33 33.01 7.43
CA ALA A 116 -7.69 34.19 6.87
C ALA A 116 -8.67 35.07 6.10
N ALA A 117 -9.68 34.48 5.44
CA ALA A 117 -10.75 35.22 4.74
C ALA A 117 -11.71 35.92 5.69
N ASP A 118 -11.93 35.38 6.91
CA ASP A 118 -12.80 35.91 7.94
C ASP A 118 -12.11 36.99 8.82
N ALA A 119 -10.82 37.17 8.66
CA ALA A 119 -10.03 38.14 9.44
C ALA A 119 -10.19 39.58 8.96
#